data_95e58da3fb7823ed8846e3cc4d6d874d
#
_entry.id   95e58da3fb7823ed8846e3cc4d6d874d
#
_cell.length_a   1.000
_cell.length_b   1.000
_cell.length_c   1.000
_cell.angle_alpha   90.00
_cell.angle_beta   90.00
_cell.angle_gamma   90.00
#
_symmetry.space_group_name_H-M   'P 1'
#
loop_
_entity.id
_entity.type
_entity.pdbx_description
1 polymer ?
#
loop_
_entity_poly.entity_id
_entity_poly.type
_entity_poly.pdbx_seq_one_letter_code
_entity_poly.pdbx_strand_id
1 'polypeptide(L)'
;LEKRSADILNPDVACVGGILELKEIAAMAETFLVAVSPHNYNSTLVALSSTVHASATMPNFTITEYFLPFVDFCDKISPNQLKPKNGYIELPTAPGLGVDVDEEALKRHPGKLYDARKLRRAEDEVGGI
;
A
#
# COMPACT_ATOMS: atom_id res chain seq x y z
N LEU A 1 16.84 6.68 -10.07
CA LEU A 1 17.41 5.36 -10.36
C LEU A 1 18.78 5.46 -11.04
N GLU A 2 18.91 6.18 -12.14
CA GLU A 2 20.21 6.35 -12.87
C GLU A 2 21.35 6.86 -11.97
N LYS A 3 21.03 7.75 -11.04
CA LYS A 3 22.01 8.29 -10.07
C LYS A 3 22.23 7.40 -8.84
N ARG A 4 21.60 6.24 -8.79
CA ARG A 4 21.66 5.30 -7.65
C ARG A 4 21.37 5.97 -6.30
N SER A 5 20.34 6.80 -6.23
CA SER A 5 19.97 7.57 -5.05
C SER A 5 19.16 6.78 -4.03
N ALA A 6 18.72 5.57 -4.40
CA ALA A 6 17.95 4.68 -3.52
C ALA A 6 18.26 3.22 -3.85
N ASP A 7 18.34 2.38 -2.82
CA ASP A 7 18.50 0.93 -2.93
C ASP A 7 17.16 0.20 -2.85
N ILE A 8 16.17 0.83 -2.21
CA ILE A 8 14.81 0.32 -2.04
C ILE A 8 13.83 1.45 -2.34
N LEU A 9 12.81 1.18 -3.15
CA LEU A 9 11.66 2.06 -3.34
C LEU A 9 10.50 1.60 -2.47
N ASN A 10 9.73 2.58 -1.96
CA ASN A 10 8.59 2.32 -1.07
C ASN A 10 7.31 2.99 -1.62
N PRO A 11 6.83 2.59 -2.82
CA PRO A 11 5.63 3.14 -3.42
C PRO A 11 4.36 2.61 -2.75
N ASP A 12 3.36 3.47 -2.56
CA ASP A 12 2.05 3.11 -2.03
C ASP A 12 1.03 2.98 -3.16
N VAL A 13 0.36 1.83 -3.26
CA VAL A 13 -0.60 1.52 -4.33
C VAL A 13 -1.73 2.54 -4.43
N ALA A 14 -2.17 3.09 -3.29
CA ALA A 14 -3.25 4.09 -3.25
C ALA A 14 -2.77 5.50 -3.62
N CYS A 15 -1.46 5.75 -3.58
CA CYS A 15 -0.86 7.05 -3.87
C CYS A 15 -0.26 7.14 -5.27
N VAL A 16 0.28 6.04 -5.80
CA VAL A 16 0.97 6.04 -7.11
C VAL A 16 0.03 5.90 -8.31
N GLY A 17 -1.25 5.59 -8.10
CA GLY A 17 -2.22 5.46 -9.18
C GLY A 17 -2.79 4.05 -9.37
N GLY A 18 -2.51 3.12 -8.45
CA GLY A 18 -3.07 1.78 -8.45
C GLY A 18 -2.09 0.66 -8.80
N ILE A 19 -2.64 -0.53 -9.04
CA ILE A 19 -1.86 -1.76 -9.26
C ILE A 19 -0.95 -1.65 -10.49
N LEU A 20 -1.44 -1.08 -11.60
CA LEU A 20 -0.66 -0.96 -12.82
C LEU A 20 0.57 -0.10 -12.60
N GLU A 21 0.38 1.11 -12.10
CA GLU A 21 1.48 2.05 -11.82
C GLU A 21 2.51 1.47 -10.84
N LEU A 22 2.02 0.77 -9.81
CA LEU A 22 2.91 0.11 -8.86
C LEU A 22 3.79 -0.95 -9.54
N LYS A 23 3.22 -1.72 -10.47
CA LYS A 23 3.98 -2.72 -11.26
C LYS A 23 4.97 -2.06 -12.23
N GLU A 24 4.60 -0.97 -12.87
CA GLU A 24 5.48 -0.24 -13.78
C GLU A 24 6.68 0.37 -13.03
N ILE A 25 6.43 0.93 -11.83
CA ILE A 25 7.50 1.40 -10.94
C ILE A 25 8.44 0.25 -10.58
N ALA A 26 7.90 -0.92 -10.23
CA ALA A 26 8.71 -2.09 -9.88
C ALA A 26 9.53 -2.59 -11.08
N ALA A 27 8.95 -2.68 -12.27
CA ALA A 27 9.64 -3.10 -13.48
C ALA A 27 10.78 -2.13 -13.86
N MET A 28 10.54 -0.82 -13.73
CA MET A 28 11.58 0.19 -13.93
C MET A 28 12.70 0.05 -12.89
N ALA A 29 12.36 -0.15 -11.62
CA ALA A 29 13.33 -0.34 -10.54
C ALA A 29 14.18 -1.60 -10.73
N GLU A 30 13.59 -2.68 -11.23
CA GLU A 30 14.25 -3.96 -11.48
C GLU A 30 15.42 -3.82 -12.46
N THR A 31 15.27 -3.01 -13.52
CA THR A 31 16.33 -2.78 -14.49
C THR A 31 17.58 -2.11 -13.90
N PHE A 32 17.43 -1.45 -12.77
CA PHE A 32 18.52 -0.81 -12.01
C PHE A 32 18.96 -1.62 -10.79
N LEU A 33 18.45 -2.84 -10.62
CA LEU A 33 18.67 -3.72 -9.45
C LEU A 33 18.24 -3.08 -8.13
N VAL A 34 17.19 -2.27 -8.18
CA VAL A 34 16.60 -1.61 -7.01
C VAL A 34 15.41 -2.44 -6.53
N ALA A 35 15.40 -2.75 -5.25
CA ALA A 35 14.33 -3.50 -4.62
C ALA A 35 13.05 -2.65 -4.42
N VAL A 36 11.91 -3.32 -4.30
CA VAL A 36 10.64 -2.67 -3.99
C VAL A 36 10.04 -3.24 -2.71
N SER A 37 9.72 -2.35 -1.79
CA SER A 37 9.04 -2.64 -0.53
C SER A 37 7.78 -1.75 -0.47
N PRO A 38 6.63 -2.21 -0.98
CA PRO A 38 5.45 -1.35 -1.08
C PRO A 38 5.00 -0.82 0.27
N HIS A 39 4.75 0.49 0.30
CA HIS A 39 4.19 1.18 1.45
C HIS A 39 2.72 0.79 1.64
N ASN A 40 2.31 0.59 2.89
CA ASN A 40 0.93 0.28 3.25
C ASN A 40 0.59 0.82 4.65
N TYR A 41 1.05 2.03 4.95
CA TYR A 41 0.75 2.72 6.20
C TYR A 41 -0.62 3.39 6.13
N ASN A 42 -1.39 3.28 7.21
CA ASN A 42 -2.71 3.91 7.34
C ASN A 42 -3.69 3.51 6.21
N SER A 43 -3.47 2.34 5.64
CA SER A 43 -4.27 1.77 4.55
C SER A 43 -5.25 0.74 5.09
N THR A 44 -6.37 0.57 4.38
CA THR A 44 -7.36 -0.44 4.70
C THR A 44 -7.13 -1.74 3.91
N LEU A 45 -8.01 -2.71 4.12
CA LEU A 45 -7.97 -4.02 3.46
C LEU A 45 -7.92 -3.96 1.92
N VAL A 46 -8.54 -2.95 1.29
CA VAL A 46 -8.56 -2.80 -0.18
C VAL A 46 -7.16 -2.47 -0.69
N ALA A 47 -6.48 -1.52 -0.07
CA ALA A 47 -5.10 -1.16 -0.45
C ALA A 47 -4.13 -2.30 -0.12
N LEU A 48 -4.26 -2.94 1.06
CA LEU A 48 -3.42 -4.09 1.41
C LEU A 48 -3.57 -5.22 0.40
N SER A 49 -4.81 -5.58 0.03
CA SER A 49 -5.03 -6.65 -0.94
C SER A 49 -4.49 -6.30 -2.32
N SER A 50 -4.70 -5.05 -2.78
CA SER A 50 -4.11 -4.55 -4.02
C SER A 50 -2.58 -4.66 -4.01
N THR A 51 -1.95 -4.27 -2.90
CA THR A 51 -0.50 -4.38 -2.70
C THR A 51 -0.04 -5.83 -2.75
N VAL A 52 -0.74 -6.75 -2.08
CA VAL A 52 -0.38 -8.18 -2.05
C VAL A 52 -0.45 -8.79 -3.46
N HIS A 53 -1.52 -8.51 -4.21
CA HIS A 53 -1.65 -8.98 -5.60
C HIS A 53 -0.56 -8.41 -6.51
N ALA A 54 -0.29 -7.12 -6.43
CA ALA A 54 0.79 -6.50 -7.20
C ALA A 54 2.14 -7.11 -6.83
N SER A 55 2.45 -7.21 -5.54
CA SER A 55 3.73 -7.73 -5.03
C SER A 55 4.02 -9.16 -5.47
N ALA A 56 3.00 -10.02 -5.57
CA ALA A 56 3.12 -11.38 -6.07
C ALA A 56 3.62 -11.48 -7.53
N THR A 57 3.61 -10.37 -8.26
CA THR A 57 4.07 -10.27 -9.66
C THR A 57 5.39 -9.52 -9.84
N MET A 58 6.03 -9.10 -8.75
CA MET A 58 7.26 -8.29 -8.77
C MET A 58 8.47 -9.13 -8.39
N PRO A 59 9.41 -9.41 -9.31
CA PRO A 59 10.61 -10.19 -9.00
C PRO A 59 11.52 -9.53 -7.96
N ASN A 60 11.51 -8.19 -7.90
CA ASN A 60 12.29 -7.37 -6.98
C ASN A 60 11.55 -6.96 -5.70
N PHE A 61 10.40 -7.60 -5.41
CA PHE A 61 9.69 -7.43 -4.14
C PHE A 61 10.50 -8.00 -2.98
N THR A 62 10.49 -7.31 -1.83
CA THR A 62 11.16 -7.76 -0.61
C THR A 62 10.20 -7.97 0.55
N ILE A 63 9.47 -6.95 0.93
CA ILE A 63 8.54 -6.96 2.06
C ILE A 63 7.49 -5.86 1.85
N THR A 64 6.34 -5.97 2.50
CA THR A 64 5.37 -4.87 2.59
C THR A 64 4.99 -4.59 4.03
N GLU A 65 4.48 -3.41 4.29
CA GLU A 65 3.96 -3.03 5.59
C GLU A 65 2.61 -3.68 5.86
N TYR A 66 2.37 -3.98 7.12
CA TYR A 66 1.06 -4.40 7.65
C TYR A 66 0.68 -3.49 8.81
N PHE A 67 -0.30 -2.61 8.61
CA PHE A 67 -0.63 -1.57 9.55
C PHE A 67 -1.51 -2.09 10.70
N LEU A 68 -0.86 -2.53 11.77
CA LEU A 68 -1.50 -3.11 12.96
C LEU A 68 -2.61 -2.25 13.58
N PRO A 69 -2.50 -0.90 13.67
CA PRO A 69 -3.56 -0.10 14.29
C PRO A 69 -4.93 -0.17 13.60
N PHE A 70 -4.99 -0.61 12.34
CA PHE A 70 -6.24 -0.73 11.59
C PHE A 70 -6.84 -2.13 11.57
N VAL A 71 -6.18 -3.11 12.15
CA VAL A 71 -6.64 -4.52 12.12
C VAL A 71 -8.06 -4.65 12.72
N ASP A 72 -8.28 -4.11 13.92
CA ASP A 72 -9.58 -4.16 14.59
C ASP A 72 -10.68 -3.41 13.81
N PHE A 73 -10.32 -2.35 13.10
CA PHE A 73 -11.26 -1.64 12.24
C PHE A 73 -11.58 -2.47 11.00
N CYS A 74 -10.58 -3.03 10.35
CA CYS A 74 -10.77 -3.87 9.17
C CYS A 74 -11.57 -5.13 9.48
N ASP A 75 -11.41 -5.72 10.67
CA ASP A 75 -12.23 -6.86 11.14
C ASP A 75 -13.70 -6.52 11.26
N LYS A 76 -14.04 -5.25 11.54
CA LYS A 76 -15.44 -4.80 11.66
C LYS A 76 -16.11 -4.54 10.31
N ILE A 77 -15.32 -4.25 9.28
CA ILE A 77 -15.83 -3.88 7.95
C ILE A 77 -15.58 -4.92 6.88
N SER A 78 -14.92 -6.04 7.20
CA SER A 78 -14.65 -7.11 6.26
C SER A 78 -14.68 -8.47 6.95
N PRO A 79 -15.46 -9.43 6.44
CA PRO A 79 -15.49 -10.80 6.96
C PRO A 79 -14.23 -11.60 6.59
N ASN A 80 -13.46 -11.16 5.60
CA ASN A 80 -12.36 -11.90 5.00
C ASN A 80 -11.10 -11.04 4.76
N GLN A 81 -10.82 -10.10 5.67
CA GLN A 81 -9.58 -9.32 5.58
C GLN A 81 -8.33 -10.20 5.63
N LEU A 82 -7.28 -9.76 4.95
CA LEU A 82 -6.00 -10.44 4.96
C LEU A 82 -5.29 -10.27 6.30
N LYS A 83 -4.76 -11.37 6.83
CA LYS A 83 -3.97 -11.37 8.07
C LYS A 83 -2.65 -12.09 7.85
N PRO A 84 -1.55 -11.56 8.38
CA PRO A 84 -0.28 -12.23 8.32
C PRO A 84 -0.29 -13.49 9.20
N LYS A 85 0.32 -14.54 8.70
CA LYS A 85 0.50 -15.81 9.39
C LYS A 85 1.96 -16.23 9.27
N ASN A 86 2.64 -16.35 10.38
CA ASN A 86 4.07 -16.67 10.41
C ASN A 86 4.94 -15.73 9.55
N GLY A 87 4.61 -14.44 9.51
CA GLY A 87 5.35 -13.45 8.72
C GLY A 87 4.98 -13.37 7.24
N TYR A 88 3.95 -14.10 6.79
CA TYR A 88 3.48 -14.12 5.41
C TYR A 88 2.00 -13.78 5.31
N ILE A 89 1.59 -13.16 4.22
CA ILE A 89 0.20 -13.00 3.82
C ILE A 89 -0.05 -13.93 2.64
N GLU A 90 -1.02 -14.84 2.80
CA GLU A 90 -1.44 -15.72 1.71
C GLU A 90 -2.12 -14.91 0.60
N LEU A 91 -1.77 -15.21 -0.65
CA LEU A 91 -2.39 -14.57 -1.81
C LEU A 91 -3.86 -15.00 -1.91
N PRO A 92 -4.83 -14.07 -1.92
CA PRO A 92 -6.23 -14.42 -2.08
C PRO A 92 -6.50 -15.12 -3.41
N THR A 93 -7.38 -16.12 -3.38
CA THR A 93 -7.80 -16.88 -4.58
C THR A 93 -9.23 -16.60 -5.00
N ALA A 94 -9.99 -15.83 -4.21
CA ALA A 94 -11.34 -15.41 -4.56
C ALA A 94 -11.31 -14.35 -5.68
N PRO A 95 -12.41 -14.18 -6.45
CA PRO A 95 -12.48 -13.20 -7.53
C PRO A 95 -12.16 -11.77 -7.08
N GLY A 96 -11.66 -10.97 -8.01
CA GLY A 96 -11.26 -9.58 -7.76
C GLY A 96 -10.04 -9.48 -6.82
N LEU A 97 -10.13 -8.63 -5.81
CA LEU A 97 -9.08 -8.50 -4.79
C LEU A 97 -9.14 -9.59 -3.72
N GLY A 98 -10.17 -10.46 -3.76
CA GLY A 98 -10.34 -11.53 -2.77
C GLY A 98 -10.75 -11.05 -1.38
N VAL A 99 -11.14 -9.78 -1.25
CA VAL A 99 -11.67 -9.20 -0.01
C VAL A 99 -13.01 -8.52 -0.28
N ASP A 100 -13.91 -8.60 0.69
CA ASP A 100 -15.23 -7.96 0.63
C ASP A 100 -15.34 -6.89 1.71
N VAL A 101 -16.14 -5.87 1.42
CA VAL A 101 -16.43 -4.78 2.36
C VAL A 101 -17.90 -4.87 2.77
N ASP A 102 -18.17 -4.94 4.08
CA ASP A 102 -19.51 -4.77 4.64
C ASP A 102 -19.87 -3.27 4.60
N GLU A 103 -20.63 -2.88 3.58
CA GLU A 103 -21.04 -1.49 3.38
C GLU A 103 -21.91 -0.95 4.52
N GLU A 104 -22.73 -1.80 5.15
CA GLU A 104 -23.55 -1.39 6.31
C GLU A 104 -22.69 -1.17 7.56
N ALA A 105 -21.65 -1.98 7.74
CA ALA A 105 -20.66 -1.72 8.76
C ALA A 105 -19.88 -0.43 8.49
N LEU A 106 -19.49 -0.18 7.22
CA LEU A 106 -18.75 1.00 6.83
C LEU A 106 -19.56 2.29 7.04
N LYS A 107 -20.88 2.28 6.79
CA LYS A 107 -21.77 3.42 7.04
C LYS A 107 -21.77 3.87 8.52
N ARG A 108 -21.48 2.99 9.45
CA ARG A 108 -21.33 3.32 10.88
C ARG A 108 -20.01 4.05 11.20
N HIS A 109 -19.10 4.11 10.22
CA HIS A 109 -17.80 4.77 10.33
C HIS A 109 -17.63 5.83 9.24
N PRO A 110 -18.47 6.88 9.22
CA PRO A 110 -18.41 7.91 8.18
C PRO A 110 -17.05 8.59 8.18
N GLY A 111 -16.51 8.80 6.99
CA GLY A 111 -15.27 9.54 6.81
C GLY A 111 -15.40 10.96 7.34
N LYS A 112 -14.33 11.47 7.95
CA LYS A 112 -14.21 12.88 8.29
C LYS A 112 -13.49 13.60 7.15
N LEU A 113 -14.10 14.67 6.66
CA LEU A 113 -13.40 15.57 5.76
C LEU A 113 -12.35 16.32 6.58
N TYR A 114 -11.10 16.13 6.22
CA TYR A 114 -10.01 16.97 6.70
C TYR A 114 -9.67 17.97 5.61
N ASP A 115 -9.34 19.19 5.99
CA ASP A 115 -8.74 20.13 5.03
C ASP A 115 -7.55 19.45 4.37
N ALA A 116 -7.45 19.62 3.04
CA ALA A 116 -6.30 19.14 2.30
C ALA A 116 -5.03 19.61 3.03
N ARG A 117 -4.13 18.69 3.33
CA ARG A 117 -2.82 19.08 3.87
C ARG A 117 -2.27 20.15 2.95
N LYS A 118 -2.02 21.33 3.49
CA LYS A 118 -1.29 22.35 2.75
C LYS A 118 0.02 21.71 2.32
N LEU A 119 0.19 21.54 1.02
CA LEU A 119 1.47 21.09 0.48
C LEU A 119 2.56 21.98 1.10
N ARG A 120 3.66 21.39 1.53
CA ARG A 120 4.83 22.14 1.95
C ARG A 120 5.11 23.21 0.89
N ARG A 121 5.25 24.44 1.32
CA ARG A 121 5.68 25.49 0.42
C ARG A 121 7.16 25.24 0.08
N ALA A 122 7.59 25.66 -1.11
CA ALA A 122 8.99 25.55 -1.50
C ALA A 122 9.94 26.22 -0.46
N GLU A 123 9.45 27.26 0.21
CA GLU A 123 10.15 27.94 1.31
C GLU A 123 10.31 27.11 2.58
N ASP A 124 9.46 26.08 2.79
CA ASP A 124 9.56 25.16 3.93
C ASP A 124 10.63 24.07 3.70
N GLU A 125 11.04 23.88 2.45
CA GLU A 125 12.04 22.87 2.06
C GLU A 125 13.48 23.39 2.14
N VAL A 126 13.68 24.71 2.12
CA VAL A 126 15.01 25.33 2.12
C VAL A 126 15.65 25.42 3.51
N GLY A 127 14.90 25.12 4.57
CA GLY A 127 15.35 25.19 5.96
C GLY A 127 15.82 23.87 6.57
N GLY A 128 15.99 22.82 5.78
CA GLY A 128 16.23 21.44 6.26
C GLY A 128 17.47 20.75 5.70
N ILE A 129 18.52 21.50 5.36
CA ILE A 129 19.86 20.97 5.06
C ILE A 129 20.85 21.50 6.09
#